data_ef8c24498be07ecc410c81c3471cc481
#
_entry.id   ef8c24498be07ecc410c81c3471cc481
#
_cell.length_a   1.000
_cell.length_b   1.000
_cell.length_c   1.000
_cell.angle_alpha   90.00
_cell.angle_beta   90.00
_cell.angle_gamma   90.00
#
_symmetry.space_group_name_H-M   'P 1'
#
loop_
_entity.id
_entity.type
_entity.pdbx_description
1 polymer ?
#
loop_
_entity_poly.entity_id
_entity_poly.type
_entity_poly.pdbx_seq_one_letter_code
_entity_poly.pdbx_strand_id
1 'polypeptide(L)'
;MSGAGKHALASSLRGTRGDRTLAPFGRRRLPVVARETHGPYVVLGVADPDGPAPDPGQFAMLAAAERWGGGEDERPFLPRAFSVARRHGDGRLDFVLEDVGPGTERLCALEPGDDVWLLGPLGRGFAPPDPGPPARRPVLVGGGVGIAPLMIWSDALGDATTLLGFRDAAHAAGAALIPGARVATDDGSVGHHGLVTELLAPELGPGAEVYACGPPPMLEAVRALCAEHDVPAQLALESGMACGFGACFGCVVPTRDGYVRLCVDGPVLDAAALAEVG
;
A
#
# COMPACT_ATOMS: atom_id res chain seq x y z
N MET A 1 11.00 -15.57 40.06
CA MET A 1 9.76 -15.47 39.28
C MET A 1 9.97 -14.42 38.22
N SER A 2 9.98 -14.56 37.02
CA SER A 2 10.14 -15.56 36.00
C SER A 2 10.39 -14.78 34.69
N GLY A 3 11.54 -15.00 34.08
CA GLY A 3 12.02 -14.29 32.86
C GLY A 3 11.47 -14.86 31.55
N ALA A 4 10.29 -15.44 31.52
CA ALA A 4 9.74 -16.13 30.34
C ALA A 4 9.03 -15.23 29.31
N GLY A 5 8.64 -13.99 29.66
CA GLY A 5 7.85 -13.12 28.78
C GLY A 5 8.63 -12.39 27.69
N LYS A 6 9.94 -12.21 27.85
CA LYS A 6 10.74 -11.38 26.92
C LYS A 6 11.26 -12.12 25.68
N HIS A 7 11.22 -13.46 25.68
CA HIS A 7 11.72 -14.26 24.57
C HIS A 7 10.65 -14.63 23.52
N ALA A 8 9.36 -14.63 23.87
CA ALA A 8 8.29 -14.96 22.93
C ALA A 8 8.03 -13.83 21.91
N LEU A 9 8.17 -12.55 22.32
CA LEU A 9 8.04 -11.37 21.45
C LEU A 9 9.12 -11.29 20.36
N ALA A 10 10.33 -11.76 20.67
CA ALA A 10 11.41 -11.78 19.69
C ALA A 10 11.22 -12.80 18.57
N SER A 11 10.33 -13.78 18.70
CA SER A 11 10.10 -14.82 17.67
C SER A 11 8.96 -14.49 16.73
N SER A 12 7.94 -13.74 17.15
CA SER A 12 6.85 -13.31 16.26
C SER A 12 7.22 -12.09 15.38
N LEU A 13 8.20 -11.29 15.82
CA LEU A 13 8.80 -10.21 15.01
C LEU A 13 10.01 -10.68 14.19
N ARG A 14 10.43 -11.93 14.36
CA ARG A 14 11.45 -12.57 13.53
C ARG A 14 10.77 -13.29 12.36
N GLY A 15 10.26 -12.57 11.39
CA GLY A 15 10.50 -12.98 10.03
C GLY A 15 12.01 -13.19 9.94
N THR A 16 12.46 -14.36 9.55
CA THR A 16 13.88 -14.71 9.47
C THR A 16 14.61 -13.60 8.71
N ARG A 17 15.85 -13.30 9.07
CA ARG A 17 16.68 -12.28 8.38
C ARG A 17 16.76 -12.49 6.85
N GLY A 18 16.28 -13.63 6.34
CA GLY A 18 16.17 -13.98 4.94
C GLY A 18 14.94 -13.43 4.21
N ASP A 19 13.88 -13.01 4.93
CA ASP A 19 12.61 -12.57 4.31
C ASP A 19 12.53 -11.05 4.09
N ARG A 20 13.60 -10.31 4.39
CA ARG A 20 13.65 -8.87 4.14
C ARG A 20 14.24 -8.63 2.77
N THR A 21 13.45 -8.08 1.86
CA THR A 21 14.00 -7.46 0.65
C THR A 21 14.75 -6.20 1.10
N LEU A 22 16.08 -6.31 1.18
CA LEU A 22 16.92 -5.15 1.41
C LEU A 22 16.95 -4.34 0.11
N ALA A 23 16.52 -3.08 0.18
CA ALA A 23 16.71 -2.17 -0.93
C ALA A 23 18.19 -2.15 -1.32
N PRO A 24 18.54 -2.15 -2.62
CA PRO A 24 19.90 -1.96 -3.04
C PRO A 24 20.46 -0.68 -2.42
N PHE A 25 21.69 -0.71 -1.95
CA PHE A 25 22.35 0.48 -1.43
C PHE A 25 22.36 1.58 -2.50
N GLY A 26 21.66 2.68 -2.23
CA GLY A 26 21.59 3.82 -3.10
C GLY A 26 20.27 3.95 -3.89
N ARG A 27 20.01 5.17 -4.32
CA ARG A 27 18.90 5.50 -5.21
C ARG A 27 19.29 5.15 -6.65
N ARG A 28 18.34 4.63 -7.42
CA ARG A 28 18.48 4.45 -8.86
C ARG A 28 17.82 5.62 -9.59
N ARG A 29 18.45 6.15 -10.60
CA ARG A 29 17.84 7.09 -11.54
C ARG A 29 17.31 6.28 -12.73
N LEU A 30 16.01 6.32 -12.93
CA LEU A 30 15.29 5.44 -13.82
C LEU A 30 14.39 6.25 -14.74
N PRO A 31 14.24 5.86 -16.03
CA PRO A 31 13.37 6.56 -16.94
C PRO A 31 11.89 6.24 -16.69
N VAL A 32 11.06 7.27 -16.81
CA VAL A 32 9.62 7.14 -16.98
C VAL A 32 9.37 6.65 -18.40
N VAL A 33 8.59 5.60 -18.56
CA VAL A 33 8.32 4.96 -19.88
C VAL A 33 6.84 4.90 -20.22
N ALA A 34 5.98 5.15 -19.24
CA ALA A 34 4.55 5.19 -19.46
C ALA A 34 3.88 6.18 -18.49
N ARG A 35 2.80 6.79 -18.96
CA ARG A 35 1.93 7.65 -18.17
C ARG A 35 0.49 7.50 -18.65
N GLU A 36 -0.41 7.18 -17.72
CA GLU A 36 -1.84 7.05 -18.00
C GLU A 36 -2.63 7.84 -16.95
N THR A 37 -3.85 8.25 -17.29
CA THR A 37 -4.70 9.02 -16.36
C THR A 37 -6.05 8.33 -16.20
N HIS A 38 -6.47 8.16 -14.95
CA HIS A 38 -7.76 7.60 -14.55
C HIS A 38 -8.45 8.54 -13.55
N GLY A 39 -9.28 9.48 -14.05
CA GLY A 39 -9.81 10.57 -13.23
C GLY A 39 -8.68 11.41 -12.63
N PRO A 40 -8.61 11.58 -11.30
CA PRO A 40 -7.54 12.33 -10.65
C PRO A 40 -6.23 11.53 -10.50
N TYR A 41 -6.24 10.23 -10.82
CA TYR A 41 -5.07 9.37 -10.66
C TYR A 41 -4.20 9.36 -11.91
N VAL A 42 -2.90 9.44 -11.68
CA VAL A 42 -1.85 9.23 -12.68
C VAL A 42 -1.18 7.89 -12.40
N VAL A 43 -1.17 7.00 -13.37
CA VAL A 43 -0.36 5.78 -13.34
C VAL A 43 0.96 6.09 -14.04
N LEU A 44 2.04 6.08 -13.27
CA LEU A 44 3.39 6.35 -13.74
C LEU A 44 4.16 5.04 -13.88
N GLY A 45 4.56 4.68 -15.10
CA GLY A 45 5.38 3.51 -15.39
C GLY A 45 6.87 3.86 -15.45
N VAL A 46 7.66 3.19 -14.62
CA VAL A 46 9.12 3.40 -14.48
C VAL A 46 9.85 2.12 -14.89
N ALA A 47 10.85 2.23 -15.77
CA ALA A 47 11.64 1.06 -16.20
C ALA A 47 12.76 0.75 -15.19
N ASP A 48 12.68 -0.43 -14.56
CA ASP A 48 13.68 -0.94 -13.62
C ASP A 48 13.98 -2.42 -13.90
N PRO A 49 14.49 -2.76 -15.11
CA PRO A 49 14.66 -4.14 -15.54
C PRO A 49 15.66 -4.93 -14.69
N ASP A 50 16.66 -4.25 -14.14
CA ASP A 50 17.71 -4.85 -13.30
C ASP A 50 17.42 -4.71 -11.81
N GLY A 51 16.30 -4.10 -11.45
CA GLY A 51 15.90 -3.91 -10.06
C GLY A 51 15.28 -5.17 -9.44
N PRO A 52 15.30 -5.27 -8.10
CA PRO A 52 14.66 -6.37 -7.41
C PRO A 52 13.15 -6.36 -7.63
N ALA A 53 12.57 -7.56 -7.77
CA ALA A 53 11.12 -7.70 -7.85
C ALA A 53 10.48 -7.29 -6.52
N PRO A 54 9.47 -6.41 -6.53
CA PRO A 54 8.71 -6.10 -5.32
C PRO A 54 7.74 -7.22 -4.98
N ASP A 55 7.58 -7.48 -3.69
CA ASP A 55 6.45 -8.26 -3.18
C ASP A 55 5.20 -7.37 -3.12
N PRO A 56 3.99 -7.93 -3.34
CA PRO A 56 2.73 -7.19 -3.19
C PRO A 56 2.60 -6.51 -1.82
N GLY A 57 2.29 -5.20 -1.82
CA GLY A 57 2.22 -4.40 -0.60
C GLY A 57 3.51 -3.64 -0.26
N GLN A 58 4.65 -3.93 -0.90
CA GLN A 58 5.85 -3.13 -0.78
C GLN A 58 5.72 -1.79 -1.52
N PHE A 59 6.58 -0.85 -1.16
CA PHE A 59 6.58 0.52 -1.69
C PHE A 59 7.97 0.95 -2.14
N ALA A 60 8.05 2.10 -2.79
CA ALA A 60 9.29 2.80 -3.09
C ALA A 60 9.20 4.27 -2.69
N MET A 61 10.35 4.88 -2.38
CA MET A 61 10.49 6.32 -2.24
C MET A 61 10.82 6.92 -3.60
N LEU A 62 9.97 7.83 -4.09
CA LEU A 62 10.11 8.48 -5.39
C LEU A 62 10.43 9.96 -5.25
N ALA A 63 11.25 10.49 -6.15
CA ALA A 63 11.51 11.91 -6.35
C ALA A 63 11.78 12.18 -7.83
N ALA A 64 11.23 13.24 -8.40
CA ALA A 64 11.60 13.64 -9.76
C ALA A 64 13.11 13.91 -9.82
N ALA A 65 13.76 13.50 -10.91
CA ALA A 65 15.22 13.69 -11.05
C ALA A 65 15.60 15.16 -11.14
N GLU A 66 14.70 15.95 -11.70
CA GLU A 66 14.87 17.40 -11.85
C GLU A 66 13.84 18.15 -11.00
N ARG A 67 14.15 19.41 -10.64
CA ARG A 67 13.29 20.28 -9.84
C ARG A 67 12.87 19.66 -8.48
N TRP A 68 13.74 18.86 -7.87
CA TRP A 68 13.55 18.27 -6.54
C TRP A 68 14.67 18.65 -5.60
N GLY A 69 14.32 18.95 -4.33
CA GLY A 69 15.27 19.39 -3.30
C GLY A 69 15.79 20.80 -3.50
N GLY A 70 15.89 21.56 -2.44
CA GLY A 70 16.55 22.86 -2.33
C GLY A 70 16.16 23.94 -3.37
N GLY A 71 16.57 25.14 -3.15
CA GLY A 71 16.38 26.28 -4.04
C GLY A 71 15.45 27.34 -3.46
N GLU A 72 15.25 28.44 -4.20
CA GLU A 72 14.40 29.56 -3.81
C GLU A 72 12.90 29.28 -4.08
N ASP A 73 12.59 28.28 -4.91
CA ASP A 73 11.21 27.87 -5.19
C ASP A 73 10.69 26.92 -4.12
N GLU A 74 9.37 26.78 -4.00
CA GLU A 74 8.68 25.75 -3.20
C GLU A 74 8.92 24.35 -3.75
N ARG A 75 10.14 23.85 -3.60
CA ARG A 75 10.52 22.51 -4.08
C ARG A 75 10.34 21.49 -2.97
N PRO A 76 9.78 20.31 -3.27
CA PRO A 76 9.73 19.23 -2.32
C PRO A 76 11.17 18.80 -1.96
N PHE A 77 11.44 18.64 -0.67
CA PHE A 77 12.78 18.24 -0.20
C PHE A 77 12.87 16.73 0.00
N LEU A 78 11.87 16.14 0.67
CA LEU A 78 11.82 14.71 0.95
C LEU A 78 11.16 13.96 -0.22
N PRO A 79 11.64 12.75 -0.55
CA PRO A 79 10.94 11.87 -1.48
C PRO A 79 9.57 11.48 -0.94
N ARG A 80 8.72 10.94 -1.81
CA ARG A 80 7.38 10.47 -1.47
C ARG A 80 7.32 8.95 -1.53
N ALA A 81 6.65 8.34 -0.55
CA ALA A 81 6.40 6.91 -0.52
C ALA A 81 5.18 6.57 -1.39
N PHE A 82 5.35 5.60 -2.30
CA PHE A 82 4.27 5.06 -3.12
C PHE A 82 4.35 3.54 -3.15
N SER A 83 3.23 2.89 -2.91
CA SER A 83 3.11 1.46 -3.09
C SER A 83 3.37 1.09 -4.55
N VAL A 84 4.06 -0.03 -4.78
CA VAL A 84 4.17 -0.58 -6.13
C VAL A 84 2.81 -1.14 -6.52
N ALA A 85 2.24 -0.60 -7.60
CA ALA A 85 0.90 -0.98 -8.07
C ALA A 85 0.94 -2.19 -9.00
N ARG A 86 1.96 -2.29 -9.84
CA ARG A 86 2.14 -3.43 -10.74
C ARG A 86 3.60 -3.61 -11.14
N ARG A 87 4.01 -4.85 -11.40
CA ARG A 87 5.27 -5.19 -12.03
C ARG A 87 5.02 -5.94 -13.31
N HIS A 88 5.59 -5.45 -14.40
CA HIS A 88 5.48 -6.07 -15.73
C HIS A 88 6.68 -7.00 -16.00
N GLY A 89 6.51 -7.91 -16.95
CA GLY A 89 7.53 -8.89 -17.30
C GLY A 89 8.82 -8.30 -17.88
N ASP A 90 8.77 -7.08 -18.40
CA ASP A 90 9.91 -6.29 -18.90
C ASP A 90 10.65 -5.51 -17.81
N GLY A 91 10.20 -5.63 -16.55
CA GLY A 91 10.77 -4.92 -15.41
C GLY A 91 10.16 -3.54 -15.16
N ARG A 92 9.18 -3.09 -15.93
CA ARG A 92 8.44 -1.85 -15.64
C ARG A 92 7.69 -1.99 -14.32
N LEU A 93 7.79 -0.96 -13.49
CA LEU A 93 7.02 -0.78 -12.25
C LEU A 93 6.01 0.34 -12.44
N ASP A 94 4.74 0.08 -12.13
CA ASP A 94 3.70 1.10 -12.15
C ASP A 94 3.42 1.59 -10.72
N PHE A 95 3.19 2.90 -10.60
CA PHE A 95 2.82 3.59 -9.38
C PHE A 95 1.56 4.41 -9.64
N VAL A 96 0.59 4.36 -8.73
CA VAL A 96 -0.62 5.20 -8.79
C VAL A 96 -0.41 6.41 -7.89
N LEU A 97 -0.54 7.59 -8.48
CA LEU A 97 -0.35 8.87 -7.81
C LEU A 97 -1.63 9.70 -7.89
N GLU A 98 -1.86 10.53 -6.89
CA GLU A 98 -2.86 11.60 -6.90
C GLU A 98 -2.14 12.91 -6.56
N ASP A 99 -2.45 13.99 -7.26
CA ASP A 99 -1.88 15.29 -6.97
C ASP A 99 -2.57 15.91 -5.75
N VAL A 100 -1.86 15.89 -4.64
CA VAL A 100 -2.32 16.42 -3.34
C VAL A 100 -1.33 17.42 -2.73
N GLY A 101 -0.34 17.86 -3.51
CA GLY A 101 0.62 18.87 -3.06
C GLY A 101 1.93 18.87 -3.85
N PRO A 102 2.90 19.73 -3.49
CA PRO A 102 4.07 20.07 -4.33
C PRO A 102 4.91 18.86 -4.77
N GLY A 103 4.97 17.80 -3.95
CA GLY A 103 5.72 16.59 -4.29
C GLY A 103 4.98 15.71 -5.29
N THR A 104 3.68 15.50 -5.07
CA THR A 104 2.84 14.72 -5.98
C THR A 104 2.58 15.46 -7.28
N GLU A 105 2.39 16.79 -7.24
CA GLU A 105 2.29 17.63 -8.45
C GLU A 105 3.47 17.39 -9.40
N ARG A 106 4.72 17.42 -8.87
CA ARG A 106 5.89 17.22 -9.70
C ARG A 106 6.04 15.81 -10.24
N LEU A 107 5.63 14.80 -9.47
CA LEU A 107 5.64 13.41 -9.93
C LEU A 107 4.53 13.15 -10.95
N CYS A 108 3.34 13.69 -10.76
CA CYS A 108 2.22 13.59 -11.70
C CYS A 108 2.48 14.31 -13.02
N ALA A 109 3.36 15.33 -13.01
CA ALA A 109 3.76 16.07 -14.21
C ALA A 109 4.87 15.41 -15.03
N LEU A 110 5.44 14.29 -14.58
CA LEU A 110 6.46 13.56 -15.33
C LEU A 110 5.85 12.90 -16.57
N GLU A 111 6.57 12.99 -17.68
CA GLU A 111 6.19 12.39 -18.96
C GLU A 111 7.21 11.30 -19.37
N PRO A 112 6.84 10.38 -20.27
CA PRO A 112 7.80 9.43 -20.84
C PRO A 112 9.03 10.15 -21.43
N GLY A 113 10.22 9.72 -20.96
CA GLY A 113 11.51 10.36 -21.27
C GLY A 113 12.08 11.19 -20.13
N ASP A 114 11.28 11.56 -19.13
CA ASP A 114 11.78 12.13 -17.89
C ASP A 114 12.37 11.03 -16.99
N ASP A 115 13.14 11.44 -15.99
CA ASP A 115 13.74 10.53 -15.01
C ASP A 115 13.18 10.72 -13.61
N VAL A 116 13.10 9.63 -12.87
CA VAL A 116 12.73 9.58 -11.47
C VAL A 116 13.85 8.91 -10.65
N TRP A 117 14.11 9.45 -9.45
CA TRP A 117 14.88 8.75 -8.44
C TRP A 117 13.98 7.78 -7.69
N LEU A 118 14.37 6.51 -7.65
CA LEU A 118 13.69 5.45 -6.92
C LEU A 118 14.61 4.80 -5.88
N LEU A 119 14.10 4.68 -4.66
CA LEU A 119 14.69 3.86 -3.60
C LEU A 119 13.65 2.81 -3.19
N GLY A 120 13.91 1.56 -3.46
CA GLY A 120 12.97 0.45 -3.21
C GLY A 120 13.34 -0.82 -3.97
N PRO A 121 12.54 -1.90 -3.81
CA PRO A 121 11.36 -2.00 -2.95
C PRO A 121 11.71 -1.93 -1.46
N LEU A 122 10.78 -1.43 -0.65
CA LEU A 122 10.95 -1.19 0.77
C LEU A 122 9.79 -1.81 1.56
N GLY A 123 10.05 -2.09 2.85
CA GLY A 123 9.06 -2.60 3.76
C GLY A 123 8.72 -4.08 3.55
N ARG A 124 7.60 -4.50 4.13
CA ARG A 124 7.05 -5.86 4.04
C ARG A 124 5.73 -5.84 3.32
N GLY A 125 5.53 -6.80 2.43
CA GLY A 125 4.30 -6.99 1.68
C GLY A 125 3.26 -7.82 2.41
N PHE A 126 2.16 -8.09 1.71
CA PHE A 126 1.11 -8.99 2.16
C PHE A 126 1.61 -10.44 2.23
N ALA A 127 1.19 -11.15 3.27
CA ALA A 127 1.33 -12.59 3.33
C ALA A 127 0.18 -13.26 2.56
N PRO A 128 0.43 -14.39 1.87
CA PRO A 128 -0.63 -15.12 1.17
C PRO A 128 -1.70 -15.61 2.14
N PRO A 129 -2.95 -15.81 1.66
CA PRO A 129 -4.01 -16.36 2.48
C PRO A 129 -3.63 -17.73 3.00
N ASP A 130 -4.10 -18.03 4.22
CA ASP A 130 -3.85 -19.32 4.85
C ASP A 130 -4.37 -20.46 3.96
N PRO A 131 -3.51 -21.38 3.51
CA PRO A 131 -3.90 -22.50 2.66
C PRO A 131 -4.60 -23.65 3.42
N GLY A 132 -4.84 -23.49 4.73
CA GLY A 132 -5.41 -24.52 5.60
C GLY A 132 -6.75 -25.07 5.12
N PRO A 133 -7.22 -26.22 5.65
CA PRO A 133 -8.51 -26.76 5.33
C PRO A 133 -9.65 -26.16 6.21
N PRO A 134 -10.61 -25.38 5.64
CA PRO A 134 -10.65 -24.88 4.26
C PRO A 134 -9.65 -23.74 4.02
N ALA A 135 -9.14 -23.63 2.79
CA ALA A 135 -8.34 -22.49 2.38
C ALA A 135 -9.12 -21.18 2.53
N ARG A 136 -8.42 -20.12 2.94
CA ARG A 136 -9.08 -18.82 3.13
C ARG A 136 -9.36 -18.14 1.78
N ARG A 137 -10.51 -17.48 1.70
CA ARG A 137 -10.95 -16.70 0.54
C ARG A 137 -10.49 -15.25 0.71
N PRO A 138 -9.66 -14.73 -0.20
CA PRO A 138 -9.18 -13.36 -0.10
C PRO A 138 -10.28 -12.35 -0.45
N VAL A 139 -10.40 -11.31 0.38
CA VAL A 139 -11.26 -10.14 0.16
C VAL A 139 -10.38 -8.89 0.19
N LEU A 140 -10.27 -8.20 -0.93
CA LEU A 140 -9.48 -6.98 -1.07
C LEU A 140 -10.37 -5.75 -0.86
N VAL A 141 -9.93 -4.82 -0.02
CA VAL A 141 -10.69 -3.60 0.31
C VAL A 141 -9.81 -2.39 0.09
N GLY A 142 -10.11 -1.60 -0.93
CA GLY A 142 -9.33 -0.43 -1.32
C GLY A 142 -10.09 0.88 -1.16
N GLY A 143 -9.41 1.95 -0.71
CA GLY A 143 -9.98 3.29 -0.64
C GLY A 143 -9.12 4.34 -1.33
N GLY A 144 -9.68 5.09 -2.29
CA GLY A 144 -8.95 6.12 -3.02
C GLY A 144 -7.65 5.59 -3.66
N VAL A 145 -6.54 6.30 -3.49
CA VAL A 145 -5.21 5.88 -4.01
C VAL A 145 -4.69 4.58 -3.36
N GLY A 146 -5.27 4.16 -2.21
CA GLY A 146 -4.95 2.90 -1.54
C GLY A 146 -5.28 1.64 -2.37
N ILE A 147 -5.87 1.78 -3.54
CA ILE A 147 -6.01 0.69 -4.53
C ILE A 147 -4.64 0.20 -5.04
N ALA A 148 -3.61 1.03 -5.01
CA ALA A 148 -2.31 0.74 -5.61
C ALA A 148 -1.69 -0.61 -5.15
N PRO A 149 -1.48 -0.89 -3.85
CA PRO A 149 -0.90 -2.17 -3.42
C PRO A 149 -1.84 -3.36 -3.65
N LEU A 150 -3.13 -3.10 -3.84
CA LEU A 150 -4.12 -4.15 -4.11
C LEU A 150 -4.13 -4.57 -5.59
N MET A 151 -3.66 -3.72 -6.51
CA MET A 151 -3.53 -4.07 -7.94
C MET A 151 -2.57 -5.26 -8.11
N ILE A 152 -1.33 -5.10 -7.66
CA ILE A 152 -0.32 -6.17 -7.74
C ILE A 152 -0.73 -7.40 -6.91
N TRP A 153 -1.47 -7.21 -5.81
CA TRP A 153 -1.95 -8.31 -4.99
C TRP A 153 -3.10 -9.07 -5.67
N SER A 154 -4.04 -8.36 -6.29
CA SER A 154 -5.10 -8.95 -7.12
C SER A 154 -4.53 -9.77 -8.27
N ASP A 155 -3.52 -9.22 -8.98
CA ASP A 155 -2.84 -9.94 -10.07
C ASP A 155 -2.17 -11.24 -9.56
N ALA A 156 -1.57 -11.20 -8.36
CA ALA A 156 -0.89 -12.36 -7.77
C ALA A 156 -1.85 -13.44 -7.27
N LEU A 157 -3.01 -13.07 -6.74
CA LEU A 157 -4.01 -13.99 -6.23
C LEU A 157 -4.84 -14.62 -7.35
N GLY A 158 -5.11 -13.88 -8.42
CA GLY A 158 -5.93 -14.31 -9.56
C GLY A 158 -7.43 -14.36 -9.27
N ASP A 159 -7.84 -14.93 -8.15
CA ASP A 159 -9.25 -15.00 -7.70
C ASP A 159 -9.40 -14.39 -6.32
N ALA A 160 -9.99 -13.20 -6.28
CA ALA A 160 -10.27 -12.47 -5.06
C ALA A 160 -11.53 -11.61 -5.20
N THR A 161 -12.32 -11.52 -4.15
CA THR A 161 -13.40 -10.51 -4.10
C THR A 161 -12.75 -9.14 -3.87
N THR A 162 -12.95 -8.19 -4.79
CA THR A 162 -12.38 -6.85 -4.67
C THR A 162 -13.48 -5.80 -4.48
N LEU A 163 -13.33 -4.98 -3.45
CA LEU A 163 -14.26 -3.93 -3.03
C LEU A 163 -13.50 -2.61 -2.98
N LEU A 164 -13.97 -1.60 -3.72
CA LEU A 164 -13.31 -0.32 -3.83
C LEU A 164 -14.23 0.82 -3.42
N GLY A 165 -13.73 1.70 -2.55
CA GLY A 165 -14.44 2.89 -2.09
C GLY A 165 -13.82 4.17 -2.62
N PHE A 166 -14.66 5.09 -3.09
CA PHE A 166 -14.26 6.39 -3.58
C PHE A 166 -15.23 7.46 -3.09
N ARG A 167 -14.82 8.71 -3.10
CA ARG A 167 -15.69 9.81 -2.67
C ARG A 167 -16.74 10.20 -3.73
N ASP A 168 -16.40 10.07 -5.03
CA ASP A 168 -17.23 10.52 -6.15
C ASP A 168 -16.90 9.78 -7.46
N ALA A 169 -17.66 10.11 -8.54
CA ALA A 169 -17.48 9.51 -9.86
C ALA A 169 -16.10 9.77 -10.50
N ALA A 170 -15.50 10.94 -10.24
CA ALA A 170 -14.19 11.25 -10.81
C ALA A 170 -13.12 10.31 -10.23
N HIS A 171 -13.15 10.06 -8.92
CA HIS A 171 -12.24 9.14 -8.24
C HIS A 171 -12.57 7.67 -8.56
N ALA A 172 -13.84 7.34 -8.76
CA ALA A 172 -14.27 5.99 -9.15
C ALA A 172 -13.72 5.54 -10.52
N ALA A 173 -13.19 6.46 -11.34
CA ALA A 173 -12.44 6.11 -12.54
C ALA A 173 -11.21 5.22 -12.25
N GLY A 174 -10.64 5.29 -11.04
CA GLY A 174 -9.58 4.40 -10.57
C GLY A 174 -9.98 2.92 -10.49
N ALA A 175 -11.28 2.60 -10.42
CA ALA A 175 -11.75 1.21 -10.40
C ALA A 175 -11.40 0.45 -11.68
N ALA A 176 -11.20 1.14 -12.80
CA ALA A 176 -10.77 0.53 -14.06
C ALA A 176 -9.39 -0.16 -13.95
N LEU A 177 -8.59 0.21 -12.94
CA LEU A 177 -7.28 -0.39 -12.68
C LEU A 177 -7.36 -1.80 -12.10
N ILE A 178 -8.51 -2.19 -11.50
CA ILE A 178 -8.79 -3.54 -11.00
C ILE A 178 -10.13 -4.01 -11.57
N PRO A 179 -10.13 -4.58 -12.79
CA PRO A 179 -11.37 -5.03 -13.43
C PRO A 179 -12.15 -6.03 -12.58
N GLY A 180 -13.47 -5.89 -12.57
CA GLY A 180 -14.35 -6.78 -11.79
C GLY A 180 -14.56 -6.37 -10.33
N ALA A 181 -13.92 -5.30 -9.87
CA ALA A 181 -14.15 -4.77 -8.53
C ALA A 181 -15.58 -4.23 -8.37
N ARG A 182 -16.16 -4.45 -7.21
CA ARG A 182 -17.42 -3.80 -6.78
C ARG A 182 -17.08 -2.44 -6.19
N VAL A 183 -17.83 -1.42 -6.59
CA VAL A 183 -17.54 -0.03 -6.25
C VAL A 183 -18.61 0.54 -5.33
N ALA A 184 -18.17 1.29 -4.32
CA ALA A 184 -18.99 2.21 -3.53
C ALA A 184 -18.49 3.65 -3.74
N THR A 185 -19.41 4.61 -3.77
CA THR A 185 -19.07 6.04 -3.72
C THR A 185 -19.86 6.73 -2.61
N ASP A 186 -19.18 7.64 -1.89
CA ASP A 186 -19.79 8.35 -0.75
C ASP A 186 -21.00 9.19 -1.20
N ASP A 187 -20.94 9.76 -2.41
CA ASP A 187 -22.01 10.58 -3.01
C ASP A 187 -23.05 9.78 -3.80
N GLY A 188 -22.87 8.46 -3.95
CA GLY A 188 -23.77 7.58 -4.71
C GLY A 188 -23.69 7.74 -6.22
N SER A 189 -22.69 8.42 -6.75
CA SER A 189 -22.57 8.68 -8.18
C SER A 189 -22.20 7.45 -9.01
N VAL A 190 -21.53 6.44 -8.41
CA VAL A 190 -21.16 5.18 -9.07
C VAL A 190 -21.30 4.02 -8.08
N GLY A 191 -21.93 2.93 -8.52
CA GLY A 191 -22.03 1.70 -7.74
C GLY A 191 -22.93 1.83 -6.50
N HIS A 192 -22.46 1.30 -5.38
CA HIS A 192 -23.16 1.40 -4.09
C HIS A 192 -23.06 2.82 -3.54
N HIS A 193 -24.18 3.39 -3.09
CA HIS A 193 -24.18 4.68 -2.39
C HIS A 193 -23.88 4.44 -0.92
N GLY A 194 -22.71 4.81 -0.47
CA GLY A 194 -22.24 4.63 0.91
C GLY A 194 -20.78 4.22 1.00
N LEU A 195 -20.39 3.69 2.14
CA LEU A 195 -19.02 3.32 2.42
C LEU A 195 -18.68 1.93 1.89
N VAL A 196 -17.43 1.70 1.53
CA VAL A 196 -16.93 0.38 1.10
C VAL A 196 -17.09 -0.69 2.17
N THR A 197 -17.14 -0.32 3.44
CA THR A 197 -17.39 -1.21 4.57
C THR A 197 -18.80 -1.83 4.54
N GLU A 198 -19.77 -1.17 3.91
CA GLU A 198 -21.10 -1.73 3.68
C GLU A 198 -21.10 -2.85 2.63
N LEU A 199 -20.17 -2.76 1.66
CA LEU A 199 -19.91 -3.87 0.73
C LEU A 199 -19.09 -4.99 1.37
N LEU A 200 -18.26 -4.67 2.37
CA LEU A 200 -17.43 -5.65 3.06
C LEU A 200 -18.26 -6.52 4.03
N ALA A 201 -19.18 -5.94 4.77
CA ALA A 201 -19.92 -6.64 5.81
C ALA A 201 -20.53 -7.99 5.37
N PRO A 202 -21.20 -8.11 4.21
CA PRO A 202 -21.73 -9.39 3.72
C PRO A 202 -20.68 -10.39 3.28
N GLU A 203 -19.43 -9.97 3.06
CA GLU A 203 -18.31 -10.83 2.68
C GLU A 203 -17.59 -11.45 3.90
N LEU A 204 -17.84 -10.91 5.09
CA LEU A 204 -17.23 -11.40 6.32
C LEU A 204 -17.94 -12.67 6.79
N GLY A 205 -17.19 -13.75 6.85
CA GLY A 205 -17.71 -15.04 7.28
C GLY A 205 -16.61 -16.09 7.37
N PRO A 206 -16.97 -17.32 7.75
CA PRO A 206 -15.99 -18.41 7.88
C PRO A 206 -15.17 -18.58 6.60
N GLY A 207 -13.85 -18.57 6.76
CA GLY A 207 -12.92 -18.72 5.65
C GLY A 207 -12.58 -17.43 4.89
N ALA A 208 -13.10 -16.25 5.24
CA ALA A 208 -12.64 -15.00 4.68
C ALA A 208 -11.28 -14.58 5.30
N GLU A 209 -10.46 -13.91 4.50
CA GLU A 209 -9.26 -13.17 4.93
C GLU A 209 -9.20 -11.84 4.19
N VAL A 210 -9.10 -10.73 4.94
CA VAL A 210 -9.22 -9.38 4.40
C VAL A 210 -7.84 -8.74 4.21
N TYR A 211 -7.67 -8.07 3.08
CA TYR A 211 -6.49 -7.28 2.73
C TYR A 211 -6.95 -5.86 2.41
N ALA A 212 -6.51 -4.89 3.19
CA ALA A 212 -7.02 -3.53 3.01
C ALA A 212 -5.91 -2.48 2.91
N CYS A 213 -6.17 -1.46 2.08
CA CYS A 213 -5.36 -0.24 2.01
C CYS A 213 -6.25 0.95 1.66
N GLY A 214 -6.05 2.07 2.34
CA GLY A 214 -6.82 3.29 2.14
C GLY A 214 -6.71 4.27 3.30
N PRO A 215 -7.58 5.26 3.36
CA PRO A 215 -7.56 6.28 4.41
C PRO A 215 -7.67 5.69 5.82
N PRO A 216 -6.99 6.27 6.83
CA PRO A 216 -7.00 5.75 8.19
C PRO A 216 -8.39 5.47 8.78
N PRO A 217 -9.41 6.33 8.58
CA PRO A 217 -10.76 6.02 9.08
C PRO A 217 -11.38 4.77 8.45
N MET A 218 -11.11 4.52 7.16
CA MET A 218 -11.56 3.31 6.46
C MET A 218 -10.87 2.07 7.02
N LEU A 219 -9.55 2.12 7.20
CA LEU A 219 -8.78 0.99 7.74
C LEU A 219 -9.22 0.64 9.17
N GLU A 220 -9.53 1.65 9.99
CA GLU A 220 -10.05 1.42 11.35
C GLU A 220 -11.44 0.77 11.32
N ALA A 221 -12.33 1.22 10.44
CA ALA A 221 -13.64 0.60 10.27
C ALA A 221 -13.54 -0.85 9.75
N VAL A 222 -12.63 -1.12 8.80
CA VAL A 222 -12.34 -2.49 8.34
C VAL A 222 -11.80 -3.35 9.48
N ARG A 223 -10.85 -2.83 10.27
CA ARG A 223 -10.27 -3.52 11.43
C ARG A 223 -11.35 -3.91 12.44
N ALA A 224 -12.24 -2.96 12.79
CA ALA A 224 -13.32 -3.18 13.73
C ALA A 224 -14.31 -4.24 13.25
N LEU A 225 -14.75 -4.16 11.99
CA LEU A 225 -15.64 -5.15 11.37
C LEU A 225 -15.02 -6.55 11.34
N CYS A 226 -13.75 -6.66 10.94
CA CYS A 226 -13.06 -7.93 10.91
C CYS A 226 -12.92 -8.54 12.32
N ALA A 227 -12.65 -7.72 13.32
CA ALA A 227 -12.58 -8.17 14.72
C ALA A 227 -13.94 -8.63 15.24
N GLU A 228 -15.04 -7.93 14.91
CA GLU A 228 -16.42 -8.32 15.30
C GLU A 228 -16.81 -9.68 14.71
N HIS A 229 -16.35 -9.99 13.50
CA HIS A 229 -16.68 -11.23 12.79
C HIS A 229 -15.61 -12.34 12.94
N ASP A 230 -14.57 -12.12 13.77
CA ASP A 230 -13.44 -13.04 13.94
C ASP A 230 -12.76 -13.42 12.60
N VAL A 231 -12.63 -12.43 11.70
CA VAL A 231 -12.00 -12.57 10.40
C VAL A 231 -10.61 -11.96 10.43
N PRO A 232 -9.54 -12.70 10.05
CA PRO A 232 -8.20 -12.13 9.98
C PRO A 232 -8.11 -11.07 8.89
N ALA A 233 -7.30 -10.04 9.17
CA ALA A 233 -7.07 -8.97 8.22
C ALA A 233 -5.62 -8.49 8.23
N GLN A 234 -5.11 -8.16 7.06
CA GLN A 234 -3.82 -7.50 6.84
C GLN A 234 -4.07 -6.10 6.29
N LEU A 235 -3.52 -5.09 6.95
CA LEU A 235 -3.74 -3.68 6.63
C LEU A 235 -2.42 -3.06 6.16
N ALA A 236 -2.41 -2.50 4.95
CA ALA A 236 -1.33 -1.66 4.46
C ALA A 236 -1.54 -0.23 4.98
N LEU A 237 -0.75 0.15 5.98
CA LEU A 237 -0.87 1.44 6.66
C LEU A 237 -0.04 2.51 5.95
N GLU A 238 -0.53 3.74 5.98
CA GLU A 238 0.18 4.92 5.51
C GLU A 238 0.57 5.82 6.67
N SER A 239 1.78 6.38 6.58
CA SER A 239 2.22 7.46 7.45
C SER A 239 3.25 8.32 6.74
N GLY A 240 3.55 9.51 7.28
CA GLY A 240 4.62 10.35 6.76
C GLY A 240 5.97 9.64 6.80
N MET A 241 6.57 9.38 5.64
CA MET A 241 7.89 8.75 5.52
C MET A 241 8.91 9.73 4.98
N ALA A 242 9.99 9.95 5.72
CA ALA A 242 11.09 10.80 5.28
C ALA A 242 12.23 9.97 4.64
N CYS A 243 12.74 8.96 5.33
CA CYS A 243 13.86 8.17 4.85
C CYS A 243 13.44 6.90 4.08
N GLY A 244 12.35 6.23 4.47
CA GLY A 244 11.89 4.98 3.89
C GLY A 244 12.63 3.71 4.32
N PHE A 245 13.74 3.81 5.06
CA PHE A 245 14.62 2.68 5.41
C PHE A 245 14.94 2.55 6.91
N GLY A 246 14.15 3.17 7.78
CA GLY A 246 14.22 2.95 9.23
C GLY A 246 15.17 3.83 10.01
N ALA A 247 15.80 4.85 9.39
CA ALA A 247 16.80 5.70 10.05
C ALA A 247 16.19 6.86 10.87
N CYS A 248 15.09 7.46 10.40
CA CYS A 248 14.57 8.72 10.98
C CYS A 248 13.48 8.53 12.02
N PHE A 249 12.89 7.35 12.14
CA PHE A 249 11.78 7.03 13.04
C PHE A 249 10.48 7.86 12.80
N GLY A 250 10.37 8.57 11.68
CA GLY A 250 9.19 9.41 11.38
C GLY A 250 7.92 8.63 11.06
N CYS A 251 8.04 7.34 10.71
CA CYS A 251 6.92 6.46 10.35
C CYS A 251 6.53 5.46 11.46
N VAL A 252 6.81 5.81 12.72
CA VAL A 252 6.50 4.95 13.88
C VAL A 252 5.01 4.96 14.15
N VAL A 253 4.44 3.78 14.33
CA VAL A 253 3.05 3.57 14.75
C VAL A 253 2.98 2.69 16.00
N PRO A 254 1.98 2.89 16.88
CA PRO A 254 1.79 2.04 18.05
C PRO A 254 1.18 0.69 17.64
N THR A 255 1.61 -0.35 18.35
CA THR A 255 1.04 -1.69 18.30
C THR A 255 0.74 -2.14 19.73
N ARG A 256 0.05 -3.26 19.90
CA ARG A 256 -0.23 -3.83 21.24
C ARG A 256 1.05 -4.14 22.01
N ASP A 257 2.13 -4.47 21.32
CA ASP A 257 3.40 -4.88 21.90
C ASP A 257 4.48 -3.79 21.88
N GLY A 258 4.12 -2.54 21.57
CA GLY A 258 5.04 -1.41 21.52
C GLY A 258 4.94 -0.60 20.23
N TYR A 259 6.07 -0.25 19.64
CA TYR A 259 6.13 0.60 18.45
C TYR A 259 6.87 -0.09 17.32
N VAL A 260 6.37 0.07 16.08
CA VAL A 260 6.99 -0.41 14.86
C VAL A 260 7.20 0.73 13.86
N ARG A 261 8.18 0.58 12.96
CA ARG A 261 8.44 1.52 11.87
C ARG A 261 7.81 0.99 10.59
N LEU A 262 6.81 1.67 10.06
CA LEU A 262 6.10 1.19 8.86
C LEU A 262 7.02 0.95 7.67
N CYS A 263 8.09 1.74 7.50
CA CYS A 263 9.01 1.59 6.38
C CYS A 263 9.91 0.34 6.47
N VAL A 264 9.97 -0.35 7.61
CA VAL A 264 10.81 -1.54 7.83
C VAL A 264 10.00 -2.74 8.27
N ASP A 265 9.12 -2.53 9.25
CA ASP A 265 8.34 -3.58 9.90
C ASP A 265 6.95 -3.76 9.25
N GLY A 266 6.47 -2.73 8.52
CA GLY A 266 5.31 -2.66 7.66
C GLY A 266 5.73 -2.39 6.19
N PRO A 267 4.88 -1.71 5.35
CA PRO A 267 3.63 -1.04 5.72
C PRO A 267 2.48 -1.99 6.04
N VAL A 268 2.55 -3.25 5.61
CA VAL A 268 1.53 -4.25 5.88
C VAL A 268 1.71 -4.82 7.27
N LEU A 269 0.68 -4.71 8.08
CA LEU A 269 0.61 -5.26 9.44
C LEU A 269 -0.66 -6.10 9.61
N ASP A 270 -0.58 -7.11 10.47
CA ASP A 270 -1.75 -7.82 10.95
C ASP A 270 -2.64 -6.85 11.75
N ALA A 271 -3.92 -6.80 11.43
CA ALA A 271 -4.90 -5.95 12.09
C ALA A 271 -4.97 -6.23 13.61
N ALA A 272 -4.77 -7.49 14.01
CA ALA A 272 -4.77 -7.90 15.40
C ALA A 272 -3.54 -7.38 16.18
N ALA A 273 -2.46 -7.01 15.50
CA ALA A 273 -1.28 -6.45 16.14
C ALA A 273 -1.39 -4.95 16.44
N LEU A 274 -2.34 -4.25 15.83
CA LEU A 274 -2.51 -2.81 16.01
C LEU A 274 -3.09 -2.49 17.39
N ALA A 275 -2.61 -1.40 17.99
CA ALA A 275 -3.20 -0.85 19.19
C ALA A 275 -4.60 -0.29 18.89
N GLU A 276 -5.49 -0.34 19.84
CA GLU A 276 -6.77 0.35 19.73
C GLU A 276 -6.52 1.86 19.71
N VAL A 277 -7.14 2.54 18.76
CA VAL A 277 -7.12 4.01 18.72
C VAL A 277 -8.10 4.49 19.76
N GLY A 278 -7.59 4.99 20.90
CA GLY A 278 -8.38 5.57 21.98
C GLY A 278 -8.91 6.95 21.63
#